data_cc3729ef36ec09622ebe3284861ec05a
#
_entry.id   cc3729ef36ec09622ebe3284861ec05a
#
_cell.length_a   1.000
_cell.length_b   1.000
_cell.length_c   1.000
_cell.angle_alpha   90.00
_cell.angle_beta   90.00
_cell.angle_gamma   90.00
#
_symmetry.space_group_name_H-M   'P 1'
#
loop_
_entity.id
_entity.type
_entity.pdbx_description
1 polymer ?
#
loop_
_entity_poly.entity_id
_entity_poly.type
_entity_poly.pdbx_seq_one_letter_code
_entity_poly.pdbx_strand_id
1 'polypeptide(L)'
;MFTYVGLIQLAPEGRQNSDERLDYIAAIRRIVEDEGGVVEHVVSMIGPWDLFSIEKYRDDEAALRVHTKLELLDVVKAETFTEVSTKPGLWRLHEAVQIPEPTSVWAAPT
;
A
#
# COMPACT_ATOMS: atom_id res chain seq x y z
N MET A 1 3.19 -16.94 1.46
CA MET A 1 3.27 -15.73 0.63
C MET A 1 3.71 -14.55 1.48
N PHE A 2 4.37 -13.61 0.87
CA PHE A 2 4.81 -12.40 1.53
C PHE A 2 3.78 -11.29 1.32
N THR A 3 3.54 -10.53 2.36
CA THR A 3 2.56 -9.44 2.35
C THR A 3 3.28 -8.10 2.21
N TYR A 4 2.79 -7.26 1.32
CA TYR A 4 3.32 -5.93 1.07
C TYR A 4 2.22 -4.90 1.22
N VAL A 5 2.59 -3.76 1.77
CA VAL A 5 1.74 -2.57 1.80
C VAL A 5 2.31 -1.59 0.78
N GLY A 6 1.45 -1.15 -0.11
CA GLY A 6 1.78 -0.15 -1.12
C GLY A 6 1.12 1.19 -0.84
N LEU A 7 1.85 2.25 -1.05
CA LEU A 7 1.33 3.61 -1.04
C LEU A 7 1.68 4.25 -2.37
N ILE A 8 0.68 4.78 -3.05
CA ILE A 8 0.85 5.31 -4.39
C ILE A 8 0.35 6.75 -4.44
N GLN A 9 1.19 7.61 -4.99
CA GLN A 9 0.84 8.99 -5.27
C GLN A 9 0.66 9.16 -6.77
N LEU A 10 -0.48 9.65 -7.18
CA LEU A 10 -0.81 9.85 -8.59
C LEU A 10 -0.35 11.23 -9.05
N ALA A 11 -0.09 11.34 -10.36
CA ALA A 11 0.11 12.64 -10.98
C ALA A 11 -1.16 13.49 -10.83
N PRO A 12 -1.04 14.83 -10.84
CA PRO A 12 -2.20 15.70 -10.59
C PRO A 12 -3.41 15.43 -11.47
N GLU A 13 -3.20 15.03 -12.70
CA GLU A 13 -4.28 14.72 -13.63
C GLU A 13 -5.11 13.54 -13.15
N GLY A 14 -4.48 12.53 -12.57
CA GLY A 14 -5.17 11.35 -12.07
C GLY A 14 -5.86 11.57 -10.75
N ARG A 15 -5.45 12.59 -9.99
CA ARG A 15 -6.05 12.86 -8.68
C ARG A 15 -7.44 13.43 -8.77
N GLN A 16 -7.69 14.22 -9.81
CA GLN A 16 -8.91 15.01 -9.91
C GLN A 16 -10.09 14.25 -10.50
N ASN A 17 -9.82 13.10 -11.11
CA ASN A 17 -10.84 12.32 -11.79
C ASN A 17 -11.02 10.97 -11.11
N SER A 18 -12.19 10.80 -10.48
CA SER A 18 -12.50 9.54 -9.78
C SER A 18 -12.60 8.34 -10.71
N ASP A 19 -13.05 8.56 -11.96
CA ASP A 19 -13.13 7.46 -12.93
C ASP A 19 -11.74 7.01 -13.33
N GLU A 20 -10.80 7.92 -13.51
CA GLU A 20 -9.40 7.59 -13.78
C GLU A 20 -8.78 6.84 -12.60
N ARG A 21 -9.11 7.23 -11.37
CA ARG A 21 -8.63 6.49 -10.20
C ARG A 21 -9.08 5.03 -10.21
N LEU A 22 -10.31 4.78 -10.60
CA LEU A 22 -10.83 3.41 -10.73
C LEU A 22 -10.08 2.66 -11.83
N ASP A 23 -9.76 3.32 -12.93
CA ASP A 23 -8.98 2.71 -14.01
C ASP A 23 -7.56 2.35 -13.52
N TYR A 24 -6.95 3.20 -12.70
CA TYR A 24 -5.63 2.90 -12.14
C TYR A 24 -5.69 1.73 -11.15
N ILE A 25 -6.73 1.67 -10.34
CA ILE A 25 -6.93 0.54 -9.43
C ILE A 25 -7.04 -0.75 -10.24
N ALA A 26 -7.80 -0.74 -11.33
CA ALA A 26 -7.92 -1.89 -12.21
C ALA A 26 -6.59 -2.26 -12.86
N ALA A 27 -5.80 -1.27 -13.27
CA ALA A 27 -4.49 -1.49 -13.86
C ALA A 27 -3.51 -2.08 -12.84
N ILE A 28 -3.51 -1.57 -11.62
CA ILE A 28 -2.68 -2.10 -10.53
C ILE A 28 -3.02 -3.56 -10.28
N ARG A 29 -4.30 -3.87 -10.18
CA ARG A 29 -4.76 -5.24 -9.95
C ARG A 29 -4.28 -6.16 -11.06
N ARG A 30 -4.38 -5.73 -12.30
CA ARG A 30 -3.93 -6.51 -13.45
C ARG A 30 -2.43 -6.76 -13.41
N ILE A 31 -1.65 -5.73 -13.13
CA ILE A 31 -0.19 -5.84 -13.04
C ILE A 31 0.21 -6.82 -11.95
N VAL A 32 -0.43 -6.73 -10.79
CA VAL A 32 -0.16 -7.64 -9.67
C VAL A 32 -0.51 -9.08 -10.05
N GLU A 33 -1.69 -9.28 -10.61
CA GLU A 33 -2.17 -10.62 -10.96
C GLU A 33 -1.33 -11.25 -12.08
N ASP A 34 -0.87 -10.47 -13.04
CA ASP A 34 0.00 -10.94 -14.11
C ASP A 34 1.34 -11.47 -13.58
N GLU A 35 1.78 -10.98 -12.45
CA GLU A 35 2.98 -11.46 -11.78
C GLU A 35 2.69 -12.57 -10.76
N GLY A 36 1.49 -13.09 -10.75
CA GLY A 36 1.10 -14.16 -9.84
C GLY A 36 0.78 -13.70 -8.43
N GLY A 37 0.65 -12.40 -8.23
CA GLY A 37 0.29 -11.84 -6.93
C GLY A 37 -1.21 -11.78 -6.72
N VAL A 38 -1.58 -11.39 -5.51
CA VAL A 38 -2.97 -11.21 -5.11
C VAL A 38 -3.12 -9.83 -4.48
N VAL A 39 -4.09 -9.06 -4.96
CA VAL A 39 -4.49 -7.81 -4.31
C VAL A 39 -5.57 -8.14 -3.30
N GLU A 40 -5.26 -7.99 -2.02
CA GLU A 40 -6.25 -8.18 -0.97
C GLU A 40 -7.13 -6.95 -0.81
N HIS A 41 -6.50 -5.78 -0.81
CA HIS A 41 -7.21 -4.52 -0.69
C HIS A 41 -6.52 -3.47 -1.53
N VAL A 42 -7.29 -2.61 -2.15
CA VAL A 42 -6.82 -1.37 -2.72
C VAL A 42 -7.91 -0.34 -2.51
N VAL A 43 -7.55 0.77 -1.90
CA VAL A 43 -8.49 1.83 -1.54
C VAL A 43 -7.95 3.18 -1.95
N SER A 44 -8.88 4.08 -2.25
CA SER A 44 -8.57 5.48 -2.51
C SER A 44 -8.46 6.22 -1.18
N MET A 45 -7.48 7.11 -1.08
CA MET A 45 -7.23 7.87 0.13
C MET A 45 -7.28 9.37 -0.16
N ILE A 46 -7.53 10.14 0.87
CA ILE A 46 -7.39 11.59 0.85
C ILE A 46 -6.19 11.94 1.72
N GLY A 47 -5.22 12.62 1.15
CA GLY A 47 -4.02 12.99 1.89
C GLY A 47 -2.78 13.00 1.00
N PRO A 48 -1.59 12.85 1.59
CA PRO A 48 -0.34 12.83 0.82
C PRO A 48 -0.27 11.69 -0.19
N TRP A 49 -0.93 10.58 0.09
CA TRP A 49 -1.00 9.42 -0.78
C TRP A 49 -2.41 9.26 -1.31
N ASP A 50 -2.50 8.85 -2.57
CA ASP A 50 -3.79 8.72 -3.26
C ASP A 50 -4.38 7.32 -3.15
N LEU A 51 -3.55 6.30 -3.16
CA LEU A 51 -3.98 4.91 -3.09
C LEU A 51 -3.17 4.15 -2.06
N PHE A 52 -3.84 3.23 -1.40
CA PHE A 52 -3.25 2.28 -0.45
C PHE A 52 -3.61 0.87 -0.91
N SER A 53 -2.64 -0.04 -0.89
CA SER A 53 -2.89 -1.42 -1.26
C SER A 53 -2.30 -2.39 -0.25
N ILE A 54 -2.92 -3.56 -0.16
CA ILE A 54 -2.36 -4.73 0.53
C ILE A 54 -2.28 -5.83 -0.51
N GLU A 55 -1.08 -6.33 -0.74
CA GLU A 55 -0.81 -7.28 -1.80
C GLU A 55 0.00 -8.45 -1.25
N LYS A 56 -0.16 -9.61 -1.86
CA LYS A 56 0.60 -10.80 -1.51
C LYS A 56 1.32 -11.35 -2.72
N TYR A 57 2.55 -11.78 -2.49
CA TYR A 57 3.40 -12.35 -3.54
C TYR A 57 4.09 -13.61 -3.03
N ARG A 58 4.44 -14.48 -3.97
CA ARG A 58 5.17 -15.70 -3.70
C ARG A 58 6.59 -15.45 -3.23
N ASP A 59 7.20 -14.41 -3.78
CA ASP A 59 8.58 -14.03 -3.50
C ASP A 59 8.77 -12.54 -3.72
N ASP A 60 9.91 -12.04 -3.26
CA ASP A 60 10.25 -10.63 -3.36
C ASP A 60 10.51 -10.19 -4.81
N GLU A 61 10.92 -11.13 -5.66
CA GLU A 61 11.18 -10.82 -7.06
C GLU A 61 9.91 -10.43 -7.79
N ALA A 62 8.80 -11.12 -7.52
CA ALA A 62 7.51 -10.79 -8.11
C ALA A 62 7.07 -9.39 -7.66
N ALA A 63 7.22 -9.09 -6.38
CA ALA A 63 6.90 -7.77 -5.86
C ALA A 63 7.74 -6.68 -6.52
N LEU A 64 9.03 -6.93 -6.72
CA LEU A 64 9.92 -5.99 -7.38
C LEU A 64 9.52 -5.75 -8.84
N ARG A 65 9.12 -6.80 -9.55
CA ARG A 65 8.66 -6.66 -10.93
C ARG A 65 7.40 -5.80 -11.01
N VAL A 66 6.46 -5.99 -10.09
CA VAL A 66 5.25 -5.16 -10.01
C VAL A 66 5.63 -3.71 -9.75
N HIS A 67 6.49 -3.47 -8.78
CA HIS A 67 6.95 -2.13 -8.42
C HIS A 67 7.57 -1.43 -9.65
N THR A 68 8.44 -2.14 -10.38
CA THR A 68 9.08 -1.61 -11.57
C THR A 68 8.06 -1.25 -12.64
N LYS A 69 7.07 -2.12 -12.86
CA LYS A 69 6.01 -1.84 -13.84
C LYS A 69 5.16 -0.64 -13.45
N LEU A 70 4.87 -0.48 -12.17
CA LEU A 70 4.11 0.66 -11.70
C LEU A 70 4.87 1.97 -11.88
N GLU A 71 6.19 1.97 -11.66
CA GLU A 71 7.01 3.14 -11.89
C GLU A 71 7.01 3.61 -13.35
N LEU A 72 6.77 2.68 -14.28
CA LEU A 72 6.73 3.01 -15.69
C LEU A 72 5.40 3.63 -16.13
N LEU A 73 4.40 3.64 -15.27
CA LEU A 73 3.13 4.29 -15.58
C LEU A 73 3.26 5.81 -15.38
N ASP A 74 2.98 6.56 -16.43
CA ASP A 74 3.08 8.02 -16.41
C ASP A 74 2.20 8.67 -15.34
N VAL A 75 1.16 7.95 -14.92
CA VAL A 75 0.18 8.44 -13.97
C VAL A 75 0.63 8.29 -12.52
N VAL A 76 1.65 7.50 -12.28
CA VAL A 76 2.20 7.30 -10.95
C VAL A 76 3.33 8.29 -10.73
N LYS A 77 3.15 9.18 -9.78
CA LYS A 77 4.18 10.16 -9.42
C LYS A 77 5.20 9.57 -8.47
N ALA A 78 4.72 8.81 -7.50
CA ALA A 78 5.56 8.19 -6.50
C ALA A 78 4.86 6.96 -5.94
N GLU A 79 5.64 5.98 -5.54
CA GLU A 79 5.10 4.81 -4.88
C GLU A 79 6.11 4.26 -3.89
N THR A 80 5.60 3.50 -2.93
CA THR A 80 6.43 2.73 -2.02
C THR A 80 5.74 1.41 -1.73
N PHE A 81 6.53 0.35 -1.67
CA PHE A 81 6.08 -0.96 -1.22
C PHE A 81 6.95 -1.40 -0.06
N THR A 82 6.31 -1.81 1.01
CA THR A 82 7.02 -2.29 2.19
C THR A 82 6.49 -3.66 2.55
N GLU A 83 7.39 -4.62 2.65
CA GLU A 83 7.03 -5.93 3.16
C GLU A 83 6.66 -5.81 4.63
N VAL A 84 5.53 -6.41 5.00
CA VAL A 84 5.07 -6.41 6.38
C VAL A 84 4.94 -7.85 6.86
N SER A 85 5.26 -8.06 8.11
CA SER A 85 5.11 -9.38 8.71
C SER A 85 3.80 -9.44 9.49
N THR A 86 3.04 -10.50 9.21
CA THR A 86 1.80 -10.77 9.93
C THR A 86 1.99 -11.85 11.00
N LYS A 87 3.24 -12.19 11.32
CA LYS A 87 3.52 -13.20 12.34
C LYS A 87 3.05 -12.71 13.70
N PRO A 88 2.31 -13.54 14.44
CA PRO A 88 1.79 -13.15 15.75
C PRO A 88 2.85 -12.65 16.73
N GLY A 89 4.08 -13.16 16.63
CA GLY A 89 5.16 -12.71 17.49
C GLY A 89 5.51 -11.24 17.38
N LEU A 90 5.33 -10.63 16.20
CA LEU A 90 5.58 -9.21 16.02
C LEU A 90 4.54 -8.34 16.71
N TRP A 91 3.32 -8.81 16.75
CA TRP A 91 2.27 -8.12 17.49
C TRP A 91 2.56 -8.08 18.97
N ARG A 92 3.05 -9.20 19.52
CA ARG A 92 3.46 -9.26 20.92
C ARG A 92 4.62 -8.32 21.22
N LEU A 93 5.58 -8.25 20.31
CA LEU A 93 6.70 -7.33 20.47
C LEU A 93 6.23 -5.89 20.46
N HIS A 94 5.30 -5.57 19.60
CA HIS A 94 4.70 -4.24 19.53
C HIS A 94 4.01 -3.88 20.86
N GLU A 95 3.25 -4.80 21.40
CA GLU A 95 2.59 -4.61 22.71
C GLU A 95 3.62 -4.47 23.84
N ALA A 96 4.68 -5.27 23.79
CA ALA A 96 5.70 -5.26 24.84
C ALA A 96 6.52 -3.97 24.86
N VAL A 97 6.73 -3.38 23.72
CA VAL A 97 7.50 -2.12 23.62
C VAL A 97 6.72 -0.96 24.21
N GLN A 98 5.41 -1.14 24.38
CA GLN A 98 4.58 -0.10 24.99
C GLN A 98 4.85 1.27 24.41
N ILE A 99 4.56 1.41 23.16
CA ILE A 99 4.43 2.73 22.58
C ILE A 99 3.50 3.47 23.53
N PRO A 100 3.93 4.63 24.08
CA PRO A 100 3.11 5.38 24.99
C PRO A 100 1.72 5.48 24.42
N GLU A 101 0.74 5.08 25.20
CA GLU A 101 -0.60 4.99 24.68
C GLU A 101 -0.94 6.24 23.92
N PRO A 102 -1.51 6.10 22.73
CA PRO A 102 -1.97 7.27 21.99
C PRO A 102 -2.83 8.18 22.84
N THR A 103 -3.52 7.59 23.81
CA THR A 103 -4.32 8.35 24.73
C THR A 103 -3.54 9.38 25.54
N SER A 104 -2.27 9.14 25.80
CA SER A 104 -1.45 10.13 26.49
C SER A 104 -1.20 11.36 25.62
N VAL A 105 -1.28 11.21 24.30
CA VAL A 105 -1.03 12.28 23.33
C VAL A 105 -2.33 12.80 22.75
N TRP A 106 -3.26 11.90 22.45
CA TRP A 106 -4.47 12.23 21.71
C TRP A 106 -5.65 12.57 22.60
N ALA A 107 -5.76 11.91 23.73
CA ALA A 107 -6.90 12.06 24.62
C ALA A 107 -6.60 12.86 25.86
N ALA A 108 -5.37 13.22 26.09
CA ALA A 108 -4.96 13.96 27.28
C ALA A 108 -5.77 15.24 27.53
N PRO A 109 -6.19 15.98 26.51
CA PRO A 109 -6.96 17.20 26.74
C PRO A 109 -8.37 16.99 27.26
N THR A 110 -8.86 15.81 27.25
CA THR A 110 -10.24 15.55 27.68
C THR A 110 -10.36 15.51 29.19
#